data_f9853d37215a4606dd77188279fa2588
#
_entry.id   f9853d37215a4606dd77188279fa2588
#
_cell.length_a   1.000
_cell.length_b   1.000
_cell.length_c   1.000
_cell.angle_alpha   90.00
_cell.angle_beta   90.00
_cell.angle_gamma   90.00
#
_symmetry.space_group_name_H-M   'P 1'
#
loop_
_entity.id
_entity.type
_entity.pdbx_description
1 polymer ?
#
loop_
_entity_poly.entity_id
_entity_poly.type
_entity_poly.pdbx_seq_one_letter_code
_entity_poly.pdbx_strand_id
1 'polypeptide(L)'
;MSVVDNIRFTFLYIEFYSMGRTWVYPESVIPYSIFRYIEKGKAELCIDGEEIIVKENQIVYIPQGCRMSCRALSESFEFYSLRFTTSVFYEGEDVLKEYYGIPRIIENEGEDYYF
;
A
#
# COMPACT_ATOMS: atom_id res chain seq x y z
N MET A 1 -4.26 28.34 8.82
CA MET A 1 -4.80 27.00 8.65
C MET A 1 -3.72 26.08 8.11
N SER A 2 -3.57 24.94 8.73
CA SER A 2 -2.59 23.94 8.31
C SER A 2 -3.00 23.27 7.01
N VAL A 3 -2.01 22.87 6.19
CA VAL A 3 -2.25 22.07 4.99
C VAL A 3 -2.99 20.78 5.35
N VAL A 4 -2.64 20.18 6.49
CA VAL A 4 -3.24 18.93 6.97
C VAL A 4 -4.75 19.07 7.16
N ASP A 5 -5.20 20.23 7.66
CA ASP A 5 -6.62 20.46 7.92
C ASP A 5 -7.45 20.54 6.64
N ASN A 6 -6.80 20.73 5.50
CA ASN A 6 -7.47 20.85 4.21
C ASN A 6 -7.36 19.62 3.34
N ILE A 7 -6.68 18.58 3.82
CA ILE A 7 -6.53 17.34 3.05
C ILE A 7 -7.84 16.61 3.00
N ARG A 8 -8.25 16.24 1.81
CA ARG A 8 -9.43 15.42 1.57
C ARG A 8 -9.02 14.12 0.91
N PHE A 9 -9.67 13.05 1.32
CA PHE A 9 -9.45 11.73 0.78
C PHE A 9 -10.58 11.38 -0.17
N THR A 10 -10.23 10.99 -1.38
CA THR A 10 -11.20 10.47 -2.32
C THR A 10 -10.99 8.97 -2.44
N PHE A 11 -11.93 8.23 -1.91
CA PHE A 11 -11.94 6.77 -2.02
C PHE A 11 -12.26 6.38 -3.46
N LEU A 12 -11.43 5.52 -4.04
CA LEU A 12 -11.64 5.02 -5.39
C LEU A 12 -12.38 3.68 -5.37
N TYR A 13 -11.74 2.66 -4.84
CA TYR A 13 -12.38 1.35 -4.66
C TYR A 13 -11.52 0.43 -3.84
N ILE A 14 -12.12 -0.68 -3.39
CA ILE A 14 -11.41 -1.76 -2.74
C ILE A 14 -11.57 -3.01 -3.59
N GLU A 15 -10.52 -3.81 -3.68
CA GLU A 15 -10.54 -5.01 -4.51
C GLU A 15 -9.70 -6.10 -3.87
N PHE A 16 -10.16 -7.33 -4.04
CA PHE A 16 -9.44 -8.52 -3.56
C PHE A 16 -8.69 -9.17 -4.71
N TYR A 17 -7.44 -9.54 -4.47
CA TYR A 17 -6.59 -10.20 -5.46
C TYR A 17 -6.09 -11.52 -4.89
N SER A 18 -6.12 -12.56 -5.72
CA SER A 18 -5.57 -13.87 -5.40
C SER A 18 -4.58 -14.25 -6.49
N MET A 19 -3.31 -14.30 -6.14
CA MET A 19 -2.21 -14.50 -7.09
C MET A 19 -1.47 -15.79 -6.81
N GLY A 20 -1.00 -16.43 -7.87
CA GLY A 20 -0.19 -17.62 -7.77
C GLY A 20 1.29 -17.32 -7.57
N ARG A 21 2.06 -18.39 -7.40
CA ARG A 21 3.50 -18.31 -7.09
C ARG A 21 4.33 -17.57 -8.14
N THR A 22 3.92 -17.59 -9.39
CA THR A 22 4.67 -16.95 -10.48
C THR A 22 4.30 -15.49 -10.71
N TRP A 23 3.39 -14.96 -9.90
CA TRP A 23 2.92 -13.60 -10.11
C TRP A 23 4.02 -12.57 -9.89
N VAL A 24 4.13 -11.67 -10.85
CA VAL A 24 5.03 -10.53 -10.81
C VAL A 24 4.26 -9.31 -11.29
N TYR A 25 4.35 -8.22 -10.53
CA TYR A 25 3.86 -6.92 -10.95
C TYR A 25 5.08 -6.08 -11.32
N PRO A 26 5.28 -5.77 -12.60
CA PRO A 26 6.49 -5.06 -13.04
C PRO A 26 6.50 -3.63 -12.50
N GLU A 27 7.70 -3.07 -12.37
CA GLU A 27 7.86 -1.72 -11.83
C GLU A 27 7.06 -0.71 -12.64
N SER A 28 6.28 0.11 -11.93
CA SER A 28 5.49 1.17 -12.52
C SER A 28 5.26 2.28 -11.52
N VAL A 29 4.93 3.47 -12.03
CA VAL A 29 4.53 4.59 -11.17
C VAL A 29 3.07 4.39 -10.78
N ILE A 30 2.80 4.42 -9.47
CA ILE A 30 1.47 4.15 -8.94
C ILE A 30 0.67 5.46 -8.94
N PRO A 31 -0.48 5.51 -9.64
CA PRO A 31 -1.23 6.77 -9.80
C PRO A 31 -2.17 7.13 -8.64
N TYR A 32 -2.19 6.33 -7.59
CA TYR A 32 -3.03 6.54 -6.40
C TYR A 32 -2.33 5.98 -5.17
N SER A 33 -2.85 6.28 -4.00
CA SER A 33 -2.34 5.68 -2.77
C SER A 33 -3.09 4.39 -2.48
N ILE A 34 -2.41 3.44 -1.87
CA ILE A 34 -2.97 2.11 -1.57
C ILE A 34 -2.68 1.75 -0.12
N PHE A 35 -3.72 1.29 0.59
CA PHE A 35 -3.53 0.45 1.77
C PHE A 35 -3.79 -0.98 1.32
N ARG A 36 -2.78 -1.83 1.45
CA ARG A 36 -2.87 -3.23 1.03
C ARG A 36 -2.80 -4.12 2.26
N TYR A 37 -3.89 -4.84 2.54
CA TYR A 37 -3.93 -5.82 3.61
C TYR A 37 -3.59 -7.20 3.07
N ILE A 38 -2.58 -7.84 3.67
CA ILE A 38 -2.14 -9.16 3.23
C ILE A 38 -2.95 -10.23 3.95
N GLU A 39 -3.82 -10.89 3.20
CA GLU A 39 -4.70 -11.93 3.72
C GLU A 39 -3.99 -13.28 3.82
N LYS A 40 -3.13 -13.60 2.84
CA LYS A 40 -2.46 -14.89 2.78
C LYS A 40 -1.15 -14.78 2.03
N GLY A 41 -0.14 -15.48 2.54
CA GLY A 41 1.13 -15.62 1.83
C GLY A 41 2.11 -14.50 2.10
N LYS A 42 3.08 -14.41 1.19
CA LYS A 42 4.22 -13.53 1.34
C LYS A 42 4.66 -13.02 -0.03
N ALA A 43 5.13 -11.78 -0.06
CA ALA A 43 5.61 -11.17 -1.30
C ALA A 43 6.75 -10.19 -1.00
N GLU A 44 7.53 -9.90 -2.04
CA GLU A 44 8.56 -8.87 -2.00
C GLU A 44 8.04 -7.66 -2.76
N LEU A 45 8.04 -6.51 -2.11
CA LEU A 45 7.75 -5.22 -2.73
C LEU A 45 9.03 -4.42 -2.82
N CYS A 46 9.20 -3.72 -3.94
CA CYS A 46 10.25 -2.72 -4.08
C CYS A 46 9.56 -1.38 -4.28
N ILE A 47 9.73 -0.46 -3.34
CA ILE A 47 9.11 0.86 -3.39
C ILE A 47 10.22 1.90 -3.40
N ASP A 48 10.33 2.63 -4.52
CA ASP A 48 11.37 3.64 -4.73
C ASP A 48 12.78 3.10 -4.42
N GLY A 49 13.02 1.85 -4.83
CA GLY A 49 14.31 1.19 -4.63
C GLY A 49 14.48 0.50 -3.29
N GLU A 50 13.55 0.62 -2.37
CA GLU A 50 13.62 -0.04 -1.08
C GLU A 50 12.87 -1.37 -1.12
N GLU A 51 13.57 -2.45 -0.82
CA GLU A 51 12.98 -3.79 -0.81
C GLU A 51 12.33 -4.09 0.54
N ILE A 52 11.08 -4.55 0.48
CA ILE A 52 10.27 -4.85 1.66
C ILE A 52 9.65 -6.21 1.48
N ILE A 53 9.72 -7.06 2.52
CA ILE A 53 8.99 -8.32 2.54
C ILE A 53 7.71 -8.12 3.33
N VAL A 54 6.59 -8.48 2.71
CA VAL A 54 5.27 -8.39 3.34
C VAL A 54 4.68 -9.77 3.50
N LYS A 55 3.91 -9.96 4.58
CA LYS A 55 3.34 -11.26 4.93
C LYS A 55 1.95 -11.11 5.55
N GLU A 56 1.31 -12.24 5.84
CA GLU A 56 -0.03 -12.27 6.43
C GLU A 56 -0.20 -11.33 7.60
N ASN A 57 -1.37 -10.71 7.68
CA ASN A 57 -1.78 -9.79 8.74
C ASN A 57 -1.02 -8.47 8.78
N GLN A 58 -0.31 -8.14 7.71
CA GLN A 58 0.32 -6.82 7.61
C GLN A 58 -0.49 -5.92 6.69
N ILE A 59 -0.48 -4.64 6.99
CA ILE A 59 -1.02 -3.61 6.11
C ILE A 59 0.15 -2.82 5.57
N VAL A 60 0.23 -2.70 4.24
CA VAL A 60 1.30 -1.97 3.57
C VAL A 60 0.72 -0.70 3.00
N TYR A 61 1.38 0.42 3.28
CA TYR A 61 1.03 1.69 2.65
C TYR A 61 1.92 1.92 1.44
N ILE A 62 1.29 2.08 0.28
CA ILE A 62 1.96 2.35 -0.99
C ILE A 62 1.55 3.75 -1.43
N PRO A 63 2.47 4.74 -1.36
CA PRO A 63 2.12 6.13 -1.63
C PRO A 63 1.92 6.42 -3.11
N GLN A 64 1.00 7.33 -3.38
CA GLN A 64 0.78 7.83 -4.73
C GLN A 64 2.06 8.43 -5.30
N GLY A 65 2.35 8.11 -6.55
CA GLY A 65 3.52 8.65 -7.24
C GLY A 65 4.80 7.85 -7.06
N CYS A 66 4.80 6.83 -6.20
CA CYS A 66 6.00 6.00 -6.01
C CYS A 66 6.19 5.04 -7.19
N ARG A 67 7.40 4.55 -7.34
CA ARG A 67 7.70 3.44 -8.25
C ARG A 67 7.63 2.15 -7.45
N MET A 68 6.79 1.24 -7.87
CA MET A 68 6.58 0.00 -7.13
C MET A 68 6.59 -1.20 -8.05
N SER A 69 7.25 -2.25 -7.59
CA SER A 69 7.16 -3.58 -8.17
C SER A 69 6.85 -4.57 -7.06
N CYS A 70 6.34 -5.73 -7.44
CA CYS A 70 5.96 -6.75 -6.47
C CYS A 70 6.09 -8.12 -7.09
N ARG A 71 6.47 -9.12 -6.29
CA ARG A 71 6.45 -10.51 -6.73
C ARG A 71 6.06 -11.42 -5.57
N ALA A 72 5.29 -12.45 -5.89
CA ALA A 72 4.90 -13.43 -4.90
C ALA A 72 6.11 -14.28 -4.48
N LEU A 73 6.18 -14.61 -3.18
CA LEU A 73 7.22 -15.48 -2.63
C LEU A 73 6.64 -16.80 -2.09
N SER A 74 5.32 -16.96 -2.15
CA SER A 74 4.63 -18.16 -1.66
C SER A 74 3.76 -18.76 -2.75
N GLU A 75 3.24 -19.95 -2.51
CA GLU A 75 2.38 -20.65 -3.47
C GLU A 75 1.13 -19.86 -3.83
N SER A 76 0.60 -19.12 -2.87
CA SER A 76 -0.47 -18.18 -3.11
C SER A 76 -0.21 -16.90 -2.34
N PHE A 77 -0.63 -15.79 -2.92
CA PHE A 77 -0.52 -14.47 -2.31
C PHE A 77 -1.84 -13.76 -2.51
N GLU A 78 -2.55 -13.51 -1.40
CA GLU A 78 -3.89 -12.93 -1.43
C GLU A 78 -3.91 -11.65 -0.62
N PHE A 79 -4.52 -10.62 -1.19
CA PHE A 79 -4.53 -9.31 -0.53
C PHE A 79 -5.73 -8.48 -0.97
N TYR A 80 -6.10 -7.54 -0.09
CA TYR A 80 -7.06 -6.48 -0.41
C TYR A 80 -6.31 -5.19 -0.67
N SER A 81 -6.74 -4.44 -1.68
CA SER A 81 -6.20 -3.12 -1.98
C SER A 81 -7.31 -2.08 -1.82
N LEU A 82 -7.12 -1.15 -0.90
CA LEU A 82 -7.97 0.03 -0.76
C LEU A 82 -7.25 1.18 -1.45
N ARG A 83 -7.83 1.67 -2.54
CA ARG A 83 -7.22 2.73 -3.36
C ARG A 83 -7.91 4.06 -3.10
N PHE A 84 -7.11 5.11 -2.97
CA PHE A 84 -7.63 6.46 -2.70
C PHE A 84 -6.65 7.50 -3.23
N THR A 85 -7.14 8.73 -3.34
CA THR A 85 -6.30 9.88 -3.64
C THR A 85 -6.50 10.94 -2.58
N THR A 86 -5.53 11.84 -2.44
CA THR A 86 -5.64 12.98 -1.54
C THR A 86 -5.76 14.26 -2.37
N SER A 87 -6.40 15.27 -1.82
CA SER A 87 -6.62 16.54 -2.53
C SER A 87 -5.38 17.42 -2.57
N VAL A 88 -4.35 17.12 -1.80
CA VAL A 88 -3.14 17.92 -1.70
C VAL A 88 -1.94 17.10 -2.12
N PHE A 89 -1.13 17.68 -3.00
CA PHE A 89 0.12 17.10 -3.44
C PHE A 89 1.26 17.97 -2.98
N TYR A 90 2.27 17.35 -2.41
CA TYR A 90 3.56 17.97 -2.21
C TYR A 90 4.52 17.38 -3.22
N GLU A 91 5.30 18.22 -3.87
CA GLU A 91 6.22 17.82 -4.93
C GLU A 91 7.12 16.67 -4.49
N GLY A 92 6.80 15.46 -4.95
CA GLY A 92 7.55 14.27 -4.61
C GLY A 92 7.41 13.79 -3.17
N GLU A 93 6.54 14.40 -2.36
CA GLU A 93 6.36 14.02 -0.98
C GLU A 93 4.99 13.39 -0.73
N ASP A 94 4.99 12.42 0.17
CA ASP A 94 3.78 11.74 0.57
C ASP A 94 3.17 12.44 1.78
N VAL A 95 2.01 13.04 1.58
CA VAL A 95 1.30 13.79 2.60
C VAL A 95 1.02 12.96 3.85
N LEU A 96 0.59 11.72 3.69
CA LEU A 96 0.27 10.86 4.83
C LEU A 96 1.51 10.55 5.65
N LYS A 97 2.61 10.21 4.99
CA LYS A 97 3.86 9.90 5.66
C LYS A 97 4.44 11.12 6.37
N GLU A 98 4.42 12.28 5.70
CA GLU A 98 5.03 13.50 6.23
C GLU A 98 4.23 14.14 7.36
N TYR A 99 2.92 14.18 7.25
CA TYR A 99 2.09 14.92 8.20
C TYR A 99 1.37 14.05 9.23
N TYR A 100 1.11 12.80 8.90
CA TYR A 100 0.41 11.90 9.83
C TYR A 100 1.34 10.84 10.42
N GLY A 101 2.57 10.71 9.88
CA GLY A 101 3.52 9.74 10.38
C GLY A 101 3.10 8.30 10.17
N ILE A 102 2.33 8.02 9.14
CA ILE A 102 1.87 6.65 8.87
C ILE A 102 3.04 5.79 8.42
N PRO A 103 3.35 4.70 9.13
CA PRO A 103 4.44 3.82 8.74
C PRO A 103 4.09 3.05 7.47
N ARG A 104 5.12 2.61 6.76
CA ARG A 104 4.94 1.86 5.52
C ARG A 104 4.28 0.51 5.76
N ILE A 105 4.65 -0.15 6.86
CA ILE A 105 4.07 -1.44 7.24
C ILE A 105 3.44 -1.32 8.61
N ILE A 106 2.21 -1.79 8.73
CA ILE A 106 1.48 -1.81 9.99
C ILE A 106 1.18 -3.27 10.31
N GLU A 107 1.56 -3.70 11.51
CA GLU A 107 1.20 -5.02 11.98
C GLU A 107 -0.24 -5.03 12.48
N ASN A 108 -1.01 -6.01 12.02
CA ASN A 108 -2.40 -6.15 12.45
C ASN A 108 -2.47 -7.17 13.59
N GLU A 109 -2.30 -6.71 14.81
CA GLU A 109 -2.24 -7.57 15.99
C GLU A 109 -3.65 -7.87 16.54
N GLY A 110 -4.40 -8.68 15.80
CA GLY A 110 -5.74 -9.09 16.24
C GLY A 110 -6.83 -8.08 15.92
N GLU A 111 -6.58 -7.16 15.00
CA GLU A 111 -7.53 -6.13 14.61
C GLU A 111 -8.02 -6.30 13.17
N ASP A 112 -7.84 -7.47 12.61
CA ASP A 112 -8.20 -7.78 11.23
C ASP A 112 -9.70 -7.60 10.94
N TYR A 113 -10.53 -7.67 11.96
CA TYR A 113 -11.96 -7.43 11.78
C TYR A 113 -12.31 -5.97 11.49
N TYR A 114 -11.39 -5.05 11.65
CA TYR A 114 -11.59 -3.65 11.29
C TYR A 114 -11.28 -3.34 9.84
N PHE A 115 -10.60 -4.24 9.17
CA PHE A 115 -10.28 -4.04 7.76
C PHE A 115 -11.42 -4.53 6.87
#